data_cc07ff31c0f4cba030e7e2c93d545fc7
#
_entry.id   cc07ff31c0f4cba030e7e2c93d545fc7
#
_cell.length_a   1.000
_cell.length_b   1.000
_cell.length_c   1.000
_cell.angle_alpha   90.00
_cell.angle_beta   90.00
_cell.angle_gamma   90.00
#
_symmetry.space_group_name_H-M   'P 1'
#
loop_
_entity.id
_entity.type
_entity.pdbx_description
1 polymer ?
#
loop_
_entity_poly.entity_id
_entity_poly.type
_entity_poly.pdbx_seq_one_letter_code
_entity_poly.pdbx_strand_id
1 'polypeptide(L)'
;MATNGNGRSMESRTGRNNQRYNTKGERLVAGVVPLTADKSFVMLIQSTRRKGWVLPKGGWELDEECHEAAIREAWEEAGICIQIDYDLGDIHDTRPRKKASSSSSSSSSKSKDGKGGKDSTKEKAASLYRFYEATVTSEEVDWPEKDKRERKWFTFADASELLKERPELLTALDRSTMKR
;
A
#
# COMPACT_ATOMS: atom_id res chain seq x y z
N MET A 1 -7.77 -14.87 18.71
CA MET A 1 -7.63 -13.55 18.07
C MET A 1 -8.69 -12.61 18.61
N ALA A 2 -8.30 -11.41 19.02
CA ALA A 2 -9.27 -10.40 19.43
C ALA A 2 -10.07 -9.91 18.22
N THR A 3 -11.39 -9.80 18.35
CA THR A 3 -12.28 -9.23 17.34
C THR A 3 -13.01 -8.04 17.92
N ASN A 4 -13.39 -7.09 17.06
CA ASN A 4 -14.28 -6.01 17.47
C ASN A 4 -15.73 -6.51 17.59
N GLY A 5 -16.65 -5.63 18.05
CA GLY A 5 -18.07 -5.94 18.17
C GLY A 5 -18.76 -6.42 16.88
N ASN A 6 -18.14 -6.23 15.72
CA ASN A 6 -18.61 -6.64 14.40
C ASN A 6 -17.88 -7.90 13.88
N GLY A 7 -17.14 -8.62 14.73
CA GLY A 7 -16.46 -9.86 14.40
C GLY A 7 -15.19 -9.69 13.54
N ARG A 8 -14.67 -8.48 13.37
CA ARG A 8 -13.46 -8.22 12.59
C ARG A 8 -12.21 -8.39 13.45
N SER A 9 -11.15 -8.97 12.87
CA SER A 9 -9.85 -9.09 13.54
C SER A 9 -9.32 -7.73 13.98
N MET A 10 -8.81 -7.65 15.20
CA MET A 10 -8.11 -6.48 15.73
C MET A 10 -6.59 -6.56 15.55
N GLU A 11 -6.11 -7.54 14.78
CA GLU A 11 -4.71 -7.72 14.46
C GLU A 11 -4.49 -7.53 12.96
N SER A 12 -3.50 -6.69 12.61
CA SER A 12 -3.04 -6.57 11.22
C SER A 12 -2.24 -7.79 10.81
N ARG A 13 -2.40 -8.22 9.58
CA ARG A 13 -1.51 -9.22 8.99
C ARG A 13 -0.13 -8.62 8.76
N THR A 14 0.90 -9.33 9.18
CA THR A 14 2.29 -8.89 9.09
C THR A 14 3.16 -9.92 8.38
N GLY A 15 4.30 -9.46 7.87
CA GLY A 15 5.24 -10.33 7.17
C GLY A 15 4.94 -10.48 5.69
N ARG A 16 5.65 -11.41 5.05
CA ARG A 16 5.55 -11.63 3.60
C ARG A 16 5.43 -13.11 3.22
N ASN A 17 5.15 -13.98 4.17
CA ASN A 17 5.09 -15.43 3.91
C ASN A 17 3.97 -15.79 2.94
N ASN A 18 2.84 -15.08 2.99
CA ASN A 18 1.69 -15.27 2.12
C ASN A 18 1.58 -14.22 1.00
N GLN A 19 2.59 -13.36 0.86
CA GLN A 19 2.61 -12.32 -0.16
C GLN A 19 2.57 -12.91 -1.56
N ARG A 20 1.66 -12.41 -2.39
CA ARG A 20 1.52 -12.77 -3.79
C ARG A 20 2.46 -11.97 -4.67
N TYR A 21 3.06 -12.63 -5.65
CA TYR A 21 3.91 -12.05 -6.69
C TYR A 21 3.40 -12.51 -8.05
N ASN A 22 3.58 -11.69 -9.07
CA ASN A 22 3.28 -12.10 -10.44
C ASN A 22 4.46 -12.86 -11.07
N THR A 23 4.30 -13.30 -12.32
CA THR A 23 5.32 -14.04 -13.06
C THR A 23 6.62 -13.26 -13.32
N LYS A 24 6.56 -11.92 -13.24
CA LYS A 24 7.72 -11.03 -13.35
C LYS A 24 8.43 -10.79 -12.02
N GLY A 25 7.94 -11.39 -10.92
CA GLY A 25 8.47 -11.20 -9.59
C GLY A 25 8.07 -9.87 -8.94
N GLU A 26 7.12 -9.15 -9.51
CA GLU A 26 6.60 -7.91 -8.91
C GLU A 26 5.68 -8.25 -7.73
N ARG A 27 5.86 -7.52 -6.64
CA ARG A 27 4.98 -7.64 -5.46
C ARG A 27 3.60 -7.07 -5.79
N LEU A 28 2.56 -7.86 -5.59
CA LEU A 28 1.19 -7.43 -5.81
C LEU A 28 0.64 -6.72 -4.57
N VAL A 29 0.10 -5.53 -4.77
CA VAL A 29 -0.45 -4.66 -3.72
C VAL A 29 -1.88 -4.30 -4.08
N ALA A 30 -2.79 -4.44 -3.13
CA ALA A 30 -4.18 -4.00 -3.24
C ALA A 30 -4.41 -2.74 -2.41
N GLY A 31 -5.23 -1.83 -2.89
CA GLY A 31 -5.56 -0.60 -2.18
C GLY A 31 -6.90 -0.03 -2.58
N VAL A 32 -7.28 1.02 -1.88
CA VAL A 32 -8.56 1.70 -2.08
C VAL A 32 -8.40 3.21 -2.18
N VAL A 33 -9.32 3.81 -2.92
CA VAL A 33 -9.63 5.24 -2.88
C VAL A 33 -10.96 5.36 -2.13
N PRO A 34 -10.93 5.56 -0.80
CA PRO A 34 -12.13 5.55 0.03
C PRO A 34 -12.78 6.93 0.04
N LEU A 35 -13.99 6.98 -0.50
CA LEU A 35 -14.73 8.22 -0.70
C LEU A 35 -15.94 8.31 0.26
N THR A 36 -16.34 9.55 0.57
CA THR A 36 -17.67 9.83 1.11
C THR A 36 -18.74 9.48 0.07
N ALA A 37 -19.97 9.21 0.53
CA ALA A 37 -21.07 8.83 -0.36
C ALA A 37 -21.35 9.87 -1.46
N ASP A 38 -21.19 11.15 -1.16
CA ASP A 38 -21.34 12.25 -2.12
C ASP A 38 -20.10 12.49 -3.00
N LYS A 39 -19.01 11.72 -2.77
CA LYS A 39 -17.73 11.78 -3.49
C LYS A 39 -16.97 13.12 -3.35
N SER A 40 -17.25 13.90 -2.33
CA SER A 40 -16.59 15.17 -2.08
C SER A 40 -15.26 15.06 -1.36
N PHE A 41 -15.06 13.97 -0.58
CA PHE A 41 -13.87 13.78 0.22
C PHE A 41 -13.30 12.37 0.06
N VAL A 42 -11.98 12.27 0.13
CA VAL A 42 -11.23 11.03 0.18
C VAL A 42 -10.54 10.89 1.53
N MET A 43 -10.55 9.69 2.10
CA MET A 43 -9.80 9.41 3.32
C MET A 43 -8.37 9.01 2.99
N LEU A 44 -7.42 9.71 3.58
CA LEU A 44 -6.02 9.34 3.61
C LEU A 44 -5.61 8.94 5.03
N ILE A 45 -4.53 8.19 5.11
CA ILE A 45 -3.90 7.76 6.36
C ILE A 45 -2.43 8.20 6.39
N GLN A 46 -1.88 8.34 7.58
CA GLN A 46 -0.45 8.62 7.71
C GLN A 46 0.39 7.41 7.32
N SER A 47 1.47 7.67 6.60
CA SER A 47 2.46 6.64 6.28
C SER A 47 3.26 6.27 7.53
N THR A 48 3.39 4.98 7.83
CA THR A 48 4.24 4.49 8.93
C THR A 48 5.72 4.41 8.57
N ARG A 49 6.05 4.47 7.29
CA ARG A 49 7.43 4.32 6.78
C ARG A 49 8.09 5.63 6.41
N ARG A 50 7.30 6.65 6.10
CA ARG A 50 7.75 7.98 5.67
C ARG A 50 6.81 9.02 6.24
N LYS A 51 7.24 10.27 6.29
CA LYS A 51 6.33 11.38 6.58
C LYS A 51 5.34 11.53 5.42
N GLY A 52 4.12 11.89 5.74
CA GLY A 52 3.09 12.21 4.77
C GLY A 52 1.89 11.28 4.81
N TRP A 53 0.98 11.54 3.89
CA TRP A 53 -0.31 10.88 3.77
C TRP A 53 -0.32 9.95 2.56
N VAL A 54 -1.03 8.84 2.68
CA VAL A 54 -1.15 7.81 1.63
C VAL A 54 -2.57 7.26 1.58
N LEU A 55 -2.90 6.59 0.49
CA LEU A 55 -4.11 5.77 0.41
C LEU A 55 -3.93 4.47 1.20
N PRO A 56 -4.98 3.92 1.82
CA PRO A 56 -4.93 2.60 2.44
C PRO A 56 -4.59 1.52 1.41
N LYS A 57 -3.56 0.73 1.67
CA LYS A 57 -3.06 -0.31 0.76
C LYS A 57 -2.05 -1.22 1.43
N GLY A 58 -1.99 -2.44 0.99
CA GLY A 58 -0.97 -3.38 1.44
C GLY A 58 -0.86 -4.61 0.55
N GLY A 59 -0.09 -5.58 1.01
CA GLY A 59 0.17 -6.79 0.23
C GLY A 59 -1.08 -7.61 -0.02
N TRP A 60 -1.29 -7.97 -1.28
CA TRP A 60 -2.28 -8.98 -1.65
C TRP A 60 -1.70 -10.36 -1.35
N GLU A 61 -2.40 -11.13 -0.51
CA GLU A 61 -1.95 -12.44 -0.05
C GLU A 61 -2.55 -13.60 -0.84
N LEU A 62 -1.95 -14.79 -0.70
CA LEU A 62 -2.31 -15.97 -1.50
C LEU A 62 -3.70 -16.54 -1.17
N ASP A 63 -4.21 -16.29 0.03
CA ASP A 63 -5.46 -16.84 0.56
C ASP A 63 -6.68 -15.93 0.36
N GLU A 64 -6.53 -14.88 -0.45
CA GLU A 64 -7.59 -13.89 -0.67
C GLU A 64 -7.67 -13.44 -2.13
N GLU A 65 -8.82 -12.94 -2.54
CA GLU A 65 -8.98 -12.22 -3.79
C GLU A 65 -8.49 -10.76 -3.65
N CYS A 66 -8.20 -10.10 -4.77
CA CYS A 66 -7.62 -8.76 -4.74
C CYS A 66 -8.53 -7.74 -4.03
N HIS A 67 -9.84 -7.76 -4.31
CA HIS A 67 -10.79 -6.87 -3.65
C HIS A 67 -10.92 -7.16 -2.15
N GLU A 68 -10.78 -8.42 -1.73
CA GLU A 68 -10.77 -8.81 -0.31
C GLU A 68 -9.54 -8.26 0.40
N ALA A 69 -8.37 -8.30 -0.25
CA ALA A 69 -7.16 -7.66 0.25
C ALA A 69 -7.35 -6.15 0.43
N ALA A 70 -7.96 -5.48 -0.54
CA ALA A 70 -8.25 -4.05 -0.46
C ALA A 70 -9.19 -3.72 0.71
N ILE A 71 -10.24 -4.50 0.93
CA ILE A 71 -11.17 -4.35 2.06
C ILE A 71 -10.45 -4.58 3.39
N ARG A 72 -9.61 -5.60 3.47
CA ARG A 72 -8.81 -5.91 4.67
C ARG A 72 -7.84 -4.76 5.00
N GLU A 73 -7.11 -4.26 4.03
CA GLU A 73 -6.18 -3.15 4.24
C GLU A 73 -6.90 -1.86 4.66
N ALA A 74 -8.06 -1.57 4.09
CA ALA A 74 -8.90 -0.44 4.52
C ALA A 74 -9.30 -0.56 6.00
N TRP A 75 -9.62 -1.76 6.44
CA TRP A 75 -9.91 -2.03 7.84
C TRP A 75 -8.67 -1.92 8.73
N GLU A 76 -7.60 -2.63 8.40
CA GLU A 76 -6.39 -2.69 9.22
C GLU A 76 -5.73 -1.33 9.39
N GLU A 77 -5.59 -0.59 8.29
CA GLU A 77 -4.86 0.68 8.26
C GLU A 77 -5.73 1.90 8.62
N ALA A 78 -7.00 1.92 8.21
CA ALA A 78 -7.86 3.09 8.34
C ALA A 78 -9.09 2.91 9.26
N GLY A 79 -9.40 1.69 9.69
CA GLY A 79 -10.55 1.42 10.55
C GLY A 79 -11.89 1.74 9.89
N ILE A 80 -12.00 1.52 8.58
CA ILE A 80 -13.20 1.80 7.81
C ILE A 80 -13.81 0.52 7.24
N CYS A 81 -15.14 0.50 7.20
CA CYS A 81 -15.90 -0.45 6.41
C CYS A 81 -16.22 0.21 5.08
N ILE A 82 -16.07 -0.52 4.01
CA ILE A 82 -16.23 0.00 2.65
C ILE A 82 -17.11 -0.89 1.80
N GLN A 83 -17.73 -0.29 0.80
CA GLN A 83 -18.34 -0.96 -0.33
C GLN A 83 -17.50 -0.65 -1.56
N ILE A 84 -17.03 -1.68 -2.25
CA ILE A 84 -16.31 -1.53 -3.51
C ILE A 84 -17.30 -1.09 -4.59
N ASP A 85 -16.99 0.00 -5.27
CA ASP A 85 -17.82 0.54 -6.35
C ASP A 85 -17.20 0.26 -7.72
N TYR A 86 -15.90 0.51 -7.89
CA TYR A 86 -15.21 0.36 -9.17
C TYR A 86 -13.81 -0.21 -9.00
N ASP A 87 -13.40 -1.06 -9.92
CA ASP A 87 -12.01 -1.48 -10.12
C ASP A 87 -11.30 -0.41 -10.95
N LEU A 88 -10.30 0.23 -10.38
CA LEU A 88 -9.53 1.28 -11.05
C LEU A 88 -8.36 0.74 -11.87
N GLY A 89 -8.17 -0.57 -11.88
CA GLY A 89 -7.15 -1.27 -12.66
C GLY A 89 -5.76 -1.26 -12.05
N ASP A 90 -4.83 -1.78 -12.81
CA ASP A 90 -3.44 -1.92 -12.40
C ASP A 90 -2.65 -0.62 -12.60
N ILE A 91 -1.73 -0.35 -11.68
CA ILE A 91 -0.85 0.81 -11.72
C ILE A 91 0.56 0.35 -11.36
N HIS A 92 1.50 0.61 -12.25
CA HIS A 92 2.91 0.28 -12.00
C HIS A 92 3.59 1.32 -11.10
N ASP A 93 4.47 0.84 -10.23
CA ASP A 93 5.34 1.72 -9.44
C ASP A 93 6.47 2.25 -10.33
N THR A 94 6.37 3.52 -10.71
CA THR A 94 7.33 4.20 -11.60
C THR A 94 8.44 4.94 -10.83
N ARG A 95 8.46 4.84 -9.51
CA ARG A 95 9.46 5.55 -8.71
C ARG A 95 10.86 5.00 -8.98
N PRO A 96 11.87 5.89 -9.11
CA PRO A 96 13.25 5.44 -9.28
C PRO A 96 13.69 4.64 -8.05
N ARG A 97 14.26 3.48 -8.30
CA ARG A 97 14.81 2.64 -7.24
C ARG A 97 16.07 3.31 -6.69
N LYS A 98 16.15 3.51 -5.39
CA LYS A 98 17.41 3.86 -4.75
C LYS A 98 18.35 2.67 -4.92
N LYS A 99 19.43 2.84 -5.70
CA LYS A 99 20.55 1.90 -5.70
C LYS A 99 21.02 1.79 -4.24
N ALA A 100 21.16 0.57 -3.75
CA ALA A 100 21.81 0.35 -2.47
C ALA A 100 23.21 0.97 -2.55
N SER A 101 23.47 2.01 -1.75
CA SER A 101 24.80 2.58 -1.63
C SER A 101 25.67 1.51 -0.97
N SER A 102 26.54 0.89 -1.77
CA SER A 102 27.64 0.10 -1.25
C SER A 102 28.62 1.07 -0.57
N SER A 103 28.58 1.13 0.76
CA SER A 103 29.66 1.75 1.51
C SER A 103 30.89 0.88 1.35
N SER A 104 31.78 1.27 0.43
CA SER A 104 33.11 0.70 0.32
C SER A 104 33.97 1.19 1.46
N SER A 105 34.15 0.39 2.50
CA SER A 105 35.28 0.53 3.38
C SER A 105 36.41 -0.33 2.80
N SER A 106 37.43 0.35 2.29
CA SER A 106 38.69 -0.26 1.83
C SER A 106 39.48 -0.80 3.01
N SER A 107 39.76 -2.10 3.00
CA SER A 107 40.97 -2.62 3.61
C SER A 107 41.48 -3.79 2.76
N SER A 108 42.71 -3.62 2.33
CA SER A 108 43.49 -4.50 1.48
C SER A 108 43.92 -5.77 2.22
N SER A 109 43.72 -6.94 1.64
CA SER A 109 44.72 -8.02 1.66
C SER A 109 44.40 -9.05 0.58
N LYS A 110 45.48 -9.41 -0.15
CA LYS A 110 45.51 -10.38 -1.23
C LYS A 110 45.35 -11.79 -0.73
N SER A 111 44.55 -12.60 -1.42
CA SER A 111 44.98 -13.95 -1.83
C SER A 111 44.04 -14.52 -2.91
N LYS A 112 44.68 -15.26 -3.83
CA LYS A 112 44.13 -15.90 -5.04
C LYS A 112 43.31 -17.12 -4.68
N ASP A 113 42.24 -17.35 -5.40
CA ASP A 113 41.88 -18.49 -6.25
C ASP A 113 40.37 -18.78 -6.26
N GLY A 114 39.83 -18.69 -7.48
CA GLY A 114 39.00 -19.68 -8.13
C GLY A 114 37.54 -19.85 -7.76
N LYS A 115 36.71 -19.54 -8.73
CA LYS A 115 35.38 -20.00 -9.12
C LYS A 115 34.19 -19.06 -8.85
N GLY A 116 33.60 -18.74 -10.03
CA GLY A 116 32.40 -17.96 -10.25
C GLY A 116 31.27 -18.14 -9.26
N GLY A 117 31.04 -17.13 -8.48
CA GLY A 117 29.79 -16.90 -7.80
C GLY A 117 29.00 -15.86 -8.61
N LYS A 118 27.86 -16.24 -9.17
CA LYS A 118 26.90 -15.29 -9.72
C LYS A 118 26.51 -14.35 -8.58
N ASP A 119 27.01 -13.14 -8.63
CA ASP A 119 26.55 -12.02 -7.82
C ASP A 119 25.13 -11.69 -8.29
N SER A 120 24.15 -12.36 -7.68
CA SER A 120 22.75 -12.00 -7.83
C SER A 120 22.46 -10.84 -6.88
N THR A 121 22.85 -9.63 -7.27
CA THR A 121 22.21 -8.42 -6.76
C THR A 121 20.73 -8.53 -7.10
N LYS A 122 19.93 -9.11 -6.19
CA LYS A 122 18.48 -9.14 -6.30
C LYS A 122 18.00 -7.69 -6.29
N GLU A 123 17.87 -7.11 -7.47
CA GLU A 123 17.10 -5.89 -7.63
C GLU A 123 15.73 -6.15 -7.00
N LYS A 124 15.39 -5.34 -6.01
CA LYS A 124 14.05 -5.41 -5.40
C LYS A 124 13.04 -5.20 -6.52
N ALA A 125 12.32 -6.24 -6.89
CA ALA A 125 11.30 -6.17 -7.92
C ALA A 125 10.31 -5.04 -7.60
N ALA A 126 9.87 -4.31 -8.64
CA ALA A 126 8.85 -3.27 -8.53
C ALA A 126 7.57 -3.84 -7.93
N SER A 127 6.71 -2.99 -7.42
CA SER A 127 5.36 -3.38 -7.02
C SER A 127 4.37 -3.07 -8.13
N LEU A 128 3.38 -3.93 -8.30
CA LEU A 128 2.22 -3.70 -9.12
C LEU A 128 1.02 -3.47 -8.19
N TYR A 129 0.39 -2.32 -8.33
CA TYR A 129 -0.75 -1.92 -7.52
C TYR A 129 -2.05 -2.17 -8.27
N ARG A 130 -3.08 -2.59 -7.55
CA ARG A 130 -4.46 -2.57 -8.02
C ARG A 130 -5.31 -1.81 -7.01
N PHE A 131 -5.96 -0.76 -7.47
CA PHE A 131 -6.81 0.09 -6.64
C PHE A 131 -8.28 -0.06 -6.99
N TYR A 132 -9.11 0.10 -5.98
CA TYR A 132 -10.56 0.14 -6.10
C TYR A 132 -11.08 1.46 -5.56
N GLU A 133 -12.05 2.04 -6.24
CA GLU A 133 -12.88 3.10 -5.66
C GLU A 133 -13.88 2.45 -4.73
N ALA A 134 -14.06 3.03 -3.56
CA ALA A 134 -14.99 2.51 -2.57
C ALA A 134 -15.72 3.63 -1.84
N THR A 135 -16.94 3.35 -1.43
CA THR A 135 -17.71 4.21 -0.52
C THR A 135 -17.48 3.76 0.90
N VAL A 136 -17.12 4.69 1.79
CA VAL A 136 -17.01 4.43 3.22
C VAL A 136 -18.40 4.35 3.82
N THR A 137 -18.74 3.19 4.39
CA THR A 137 -20.05 2.93 5.02
C THR A 137 -20.02 3.16 6.50
N SER A 138 -18.88 3.00 7.15
CA SER A 138 -18.69 3.33 8.56
C SER A 138 -17.22 3.61 8.88
N GLU A 139 -16.99 4.44 9.90
CA GLU A 139 -15.71 4.69 10.53
C GLU A 139 -15.74 4.14 11.94
N GLU A 140 -14.89 3.17 12.23
CA GLU A 140 -14.86 2.55 13.55
C GLU A 140 -13.95 3.33 14.52
N VAL A 141 -14.26 3.26 15.81
CA VAL A 141 -13.50 3.96 16.86
C VAL A 141 -12.19 3.26 17.15
N ASP A 142 -12.18 1.93 17.06
CA ASP A 142 -11.01 1.09 17.28
C ASP A 142 -10.74 0.20 16.07
N TRP A 143 -9.47 0.14 15.67
CA TRP A 143 -9.00 -0.70 14.58
C TRP A 143 -7.53 -1.09 14.80
N PRO A 144 -7.01 -2.10 14.06
CA PRO A 144 -5.68 -2.66 14.32
C PRO A 144 -4.53 -1.66 14.39
N GLU A 145 -4.48 -0.70 13.48
CA GLU A 145 -3.36 0.25 13.41
C GLU A 145 -3.67 1.66 13.93
N LYS A 146 -4.72 1.79 14.73
CA LYS A 146 -5.14 3.08 15.33
C LYS A 146 -3.99 3.83 16.02
N ASP A 147 -3.15 3.13 16.78
CA ASP A 147 -2.06 3.72 17.53
C ASP A 147 -0.83 4.03 16.68
N LYS A 148 -0.80 3.57 15.43
CA LYS A 148 0.33 3.73 14.52
C LYS A 148 0.18 4.90 13.56
N ARG A 149 -1.05 5.32 13.27
CA ARG A 149 -1.34 6.32 12.25
C ARG A 149 -2.68 7.00 12.44
N GLU A 150 -2.77 8.25 11.99
CA GLU A 150 -4.03 8.99 11.91
C GLU A 150 -4.71 8.76 10.56
N ARG A 151 -6.00 9.01 10.51
CA ARG A 151 -6.83 9.07 9.30
C ARG A 151 -7.53 10.42 9.22
N LYS A 152 -7.72 10.93 8.02
CA LYS A 152 -8.39 12.22 7.81
C LYS A 152 -9.01 12.30 6.42
N TRP A 153 -10.11 13.02 6.34
CA TRP A 153 -10.78 13.37 5.10
C TRP A 153 -10.14 14.59 4.43
N PHE A 154 -9.96 14.52 3.10
CA PHE A 154 -9.37 15.58 2.30
C PHE A 154 -10.20 15.83 1.06
N THR A 155 -10.20 17.08 0.59
CA THR A 155 -10.71 17.43 -0.74
C THR A 155 -9.79 16.83 -1.82
N PHE A 156 -10.26 16.79 -3.05
CA PHE A 156 -9.43 16.34 -4.19
C PHE A 156 -8.15 17.18 -4.32
N ALA A 157 -8.27 18.52 -4.23
CA ALA A 157 -7.13 19.42 -4.36
C ALA A 157 -6.06 19.15 -3.29
N ASP A 158 -6.46 19.04 -2.02
CA ASP A 158 -5.54 18.77 -0.93
C ASP A 158 -4.92 17.37 -1.03
N ALA A 159 -5.72 16.36 -1.34
CA ALA A 159 -5.23 15.00 -1.52
C ALA A 159 -4.23 14.89 -2.68
N SER A 160 -4.51 15.56 -3.81
CA SER A 160 -3.61 15.59 -4.96
C SER A 160 -2.25 16.19 -4.60
N GLU A 161 -2.22 17.26 -3.84
CA GLU A 161 -0.98 17.89 -3.37
C GLU A 161 -0.21 16.96 -2.41
N LEU A 162 -0.91 16.31 -1.49
CA LEU A 162 -0.31 15.37 -0.54
C LEU A 162 0.25 14.11 -1.21
N LEU A 163 -0.34 13.67 -2.32
CA LEU A 163 0.05 12.45 -3.04
C LEU A 163 1.03 12.72 -4.19
N LYS A 164 1.43 13.94 -4.44
CA LYS A 164 2.28 14.29 -5.61
C LYS A 164 3.61 13.53 -5.69
N GLU A 165 4.19 13.19 -4.53
CA GLU A 165 5.45 12.42 -4.45
C GLU A 165 5.24 10.89 -4.58
N ARG A 166 4.01 10.48 -4.77
CA ARG A 166 3.60 9.08 -4.94
C ARG A 166 2.74 8.95 -6.21
N PRO A 167 3.36 8.95 -7.42
CA PRO A 167 2.64 8.97 -8.70
C PRO A 167 1.63 7.84 -8.84
N GLU A 168 1.92 6.65 -8.30
CA GLU A 168 1.01 5.51 -8.32
C GLU A 168 -0.28 5.75 -7.51
N LEU A 169 -0.18 6.48 -6.38
CA LEU A 169 -1.34 6.83 -5.56
C LEU A 169 -2.14 7.98 -6.19
N LEU A 170 -1.43 8.97 -6.72
CA LEU A 170 -2.06 10.07 -7.44
C LEU A 170 -2.82 9.57 -8.68
N THR A 171 -2.26 8.62 -9.41
CA THR A 171 -2.93 7.98 -10.55
C THR A 171 -4.22 7.28 -10.11
N ALA A 172 -4.21 6.57 -8.99
CA ALA A 172 -5.42 5.95 -8.43
C ALA A 172 -6.49 6.99 -8.12
N LEU A 173 -6.12 8.08 -7.46
CA LEU A 173 -7.03 9.19 -7.17
C LEU A 173 -7.60 9.80 -8.45
N ASP A 174 -6.76 10.04 -9.46
CA ASP A 174 -7.15 10.61 -10.75
C ASP A 174 -8.11 9.73 -11.54
N ARG A 175 -7.97 8.41 -11.43
CA ARG A 175 -8.89 7.45 -12.06
C ARG A 175 -10.25 7.36 -11.37
N SER A 176 -10.36 7.85 -10.14
CA SER A 176 -11.60 7.80 -9.39
C SER A 176 -12.64 8.81 -9.92
N THR A 177 -13.90 8.57 -9.57
CA THR A 177 -15.01 9.49 -9.89
C THR A 177 -15.21 10.56 -8.83
N MET A 178 -14.21 10.79 -7.96
CA MET A 178 -14.23 11.82 -6.94
C MET A 178 -14.47 13.21 -7.56
N LYS A 179 -15.27 14.02 -6.91
CA LYS A 179 -15.50 15.43 -7.31
C LYS A 179 -14.21 16.23 -7.17
N ARG A 180 -13.95 17.03 -8.18
CA ARG A 180 -12.76 17.88 -8.27
C ARG A 180 -13.04 19.29 -7.77
#